data_4b9171aef31a11d4b6dedd7c402df023
#
_entry.id   4b9171aef31a11d4b6dedd7c402df023
#
_cell.length_a   1.000
_cell.length_b   1.000
_cell.length_c   1.000
_cell.angle_alpha   90.00
_cell.angle_beta   90.00
_cell.angle_gamma   90.00
#
_symmetry.space_group_name_H-M   'P 1'
#
loop_
_entity.id
_entity.type
_entity.pdbx_description
1 polymer ?
#
loop_
_entity_poly.entity_id
_entity_poly.type
_entity_poly.pdbx_seq_one_letter_code
_entity_poly.pdbx_strand_id
1 'polypeptide(L)'
;QKPKQVIKRINDYYLNSNANVHRGAHQLSAEATEEFENARLSIKNYIKAYSEKEIIFTRNATEAINIAAKSWGEKNLQENDEILLSIMEHHSNIVPWQIVAEKNKCKVKFAKITNDGILDIEDFKNKLNQRTKIVSLVHISNTLGCCNPIKEITQLAKNNGSLVLLDACQSLAHTEVDVKDLNIDFLAGSGHKLCGPTGIGFLWSREEILDKMPPLFGGGEMIQDVFEEKSTWADLPHKFEAGTPAIAEAIGLSEALKYINRLGLNNIQKYEKELTEYL
;
A
#
# COMPACT_ATOMS: atom_id res chain seq x y z
N GLN A 1 17.08 10.38 9.84
CA GLN A 1 16.61 10.50 11.23
C GLN A 1 15.09 10.60 11.23
N LYS A 2 14.44 10.25 12.35
CA LYS A 2 12.99 10.37 12.50
C LYS A 2 12.64 11.67 13.25
N PRO A 3 11.47 12.29 12.97
CA PRO A 3 11.00 13.44 13.75
C PRO A 3 10.92 13.11 15.24
N LYS A 4 11.33 14.04 16.10
CA LYS A 4 11.34 13.83 17.56
C LYS A 4 9.96 13.47 18.12
N GLN A 5 8.88 14.05 17.58
CA GLN A 5 7.52 13.77 17.98
C GLN A 5 7.08 12.33 17.67
N VAL A 6 7.57 11.75 16.58
CA VAL A 6 7.31 10.34 16.23
C VAL A 6 7.96 9.41 17.24
N ILE A 7 9.25 9.68 17.57
CA ILE A 7 9.98 8.91 18.58
C ILE A 7 9.29 9.04 19.95
N LYS A 8 8.97 10.29 20.34
CA LYS A 8 8.28 10.56 21.61
C LYS A 8 6.94 9.81 21.68
N ARG A 9 6.15 9.81 20.61
CA ARG A 9 4.82 9.16 20.59
C ARG A 9 4.91 7.64 20.78
N ILE A 10 5.91 6.99 20.16
CA ILE A 10 6.18 5.56 20.36
C ILE A 10 6.60 5.28 21.79
N ASN A 11 7.50 6.09 22.34
CA ASN A 11 7.94 5.97 23.74
C ASN A 11 6.76 6.16 24.71
N ASP A 12 5.93 7.17 24.52
CA ASP A 12 4.77 7.46 25.37
C ASP A 12 3.80 6.27 25.37
N TYR A 13 3.58 5.63 24.20
CA TYR A 13 2.74 4.43 24.13
C TYR A 13 3.34 3.28 24.97
N TYR A 14 4.61 2.94 24.79
CA TYR A 14 5.25 1.85 25.54
C TYR A 14 5.33 2.10 27.04
N LEU A 15 5.52 3.34 27.45
CA LEU A 15 5.66 3.68 28.87
C LEU A 15 4.35 3.81 29.60
N ASN A 16 3.27 4.23 28.92
CA ASN A 16 2.05 4.67 29.61
C ASN A 16 0.77 3.91 29.22
N SER A 17 0.67 3.40 27.99
CA SER A 17 -0.59 2.82 27.45
C SER A 17 -0.41 1.51 26.69
N ASN A 18 0.72 0.82 26.90
CA ASN A 18 0.98 -0.43 26.20
C ASN A 18 -0.01 -1.53 26.63
N ALA A 19 -0.89 -1.90 25.73
CA ALA A 19 -1.85 -2.99 25.91
C ALA A 19 -2.17 -3.64 24.55
N ASN A 20 -2.72 -4.86 24.58
CA ASN A 20 -3.21 -5.50 23.36
C ASN A 20 -4.50 -4.80 22.89
N VAL A 21 -4.71 -4.77 21.59
CA VAL A 21 -5.89 -4.18 20.95
C VAL A 21 -7.01 -5.22 20.77
N HIS A 22 -8.26 -4.77 20.67
CA HIS A 22 -9.47 -5.53 20.33
C HIS A 22 -9.88 -6.66 21.30
N ARG A 23 -9.05 -7.05 22.29
CA ARG A 23 -9.29 -8.20 23.17
C ARG A 23 -9.39 -7.90 24.65
N GLY A 24 -9.04 -6.70 25.08
CA GLY A 24 -9.00 -6.36 26.49
C GLY A 24 -10.28 -5.71 26.98
N ALA A 25 -10.76 -6.15 28.15
CA ALA A 25 -11.89 -5.54 28.84
C ALA A 25 -11.48 -4.41 29.81
N HIS A 26 -10.23 -3.93 29.75
CA HIS A 26 -9.70 -2.91 30.65
C HIS A 26 -9.37 -1.61 29.90
N GLN A 27 -9.30 -0.52 30.64
CA GLN A 27 -9.15 0.84 30.10
C GLN A 27 -7.96 0.98 29.15
N LEU A 28 -6.77 0.49 29.49
CA LEU A 28 -5.58 0.58 28.63
C LEU A 28 -5.77 -0.11 27.27
N SER A 29 -6.48 -1.24 27.24
CA SER A 29 -6.79 -1.92 25.97
C SER A 29 -7.77 -1.13 25.11
N ALA A 30 -8.76 -0.47 25.72
CA ALA A 30 -9.68 0.40 25.00
C ALA A 30 -8.93 1.60 24.40
N GLU A 31 -8.07 2.26 25.17
CA GLU A 31 -7.22 3.37 24.72
C GLU A 31 -6.27 2.95 23.60
N ALA A 32 -5.59 1.80 23.75
CA ALA A 32 -4.69 1.27 22.71
C ALA A 32 -5.45 0.95 21.42
N THR A 33 -6.66 0.39 21.53
CA THR A 33 -7.53 0.09 20.38
C THR A 33 -7.94 1.37 19.66
N GLU A 34 -8.39 2.37 20.41
CA GLU A 34 -8.77 3.68 19.84
C GLU A 34 -7.59 4.34 19.11
N GLU A 35 -6.40 4.33 19.70
CA GLU A 35 -5.21 4.89 19.09
C GLU A 35 -4.78 4.14 17.82
N PHE A 36 -4.88 2.82 17.81
CA PHE A 36 -4.57 1.98 16.67
C PHE A 36 -5.54 2.23 15.50
N GLU A 37 -6.84 2.28 15.80
CA GLU A 37 -7.85 2.57 14.76
C GLU A 37 -7.79 4.04 14.28
N ASN A 38 -7.45 4.99 15.16
CA ASN A 38 -7.16 6.37 14.76
C ASN A 38 -5.93 6.46 13.84
N ALA A 39 -4.96 5.56 13.96
CA ALA A 39 -3.85 5.48 13.02
C ALA A 39 -4.34 5.02 11.62
N ARG A 40 -5.25 4.06 11.56
CA ARG A 40 -5.91 3.63 10.31
C ARG A 40 -6.69 4.78 9.66
N LEU A 41 -7.47 5.48 10.46
CA LEU A 41 -8.22 6.67 10.02
C LEU A 41 -7.29 7.78 9.49
N SER A 42 -6.12 7.95 10.10
CA SER A 42 -5.11 8.91 9.62
C SER A 42 -4.61 8.57 8.22
N ILE A 43 -4.35 7.29 7.93
CA ILE A 43 -3.96 6.83 6.59
C ILE A 43 -5.11 7.03 5.61
N LYS A 44 -6.32 6.58 5.96
CA LYS A 44 -7.54 6.76 5.15
C LYS A 44 -7.71 8.22 4.70
N ASN A 45 -7.59 9.16 5.62
CA ASN A 45 -7.71 10.58 5.32
C ASN A 45 -6.55 11.11 4.47
N TYR A 46 -5.33 10.63 4.72
CA TYR A 46 -4.12 11.06 4.00
C TYR A 46 -4.16 10.73 2.51
N ILE A 47 -4.66 9.55 2.16
CA ILE A 47 -4.82 9.10 0.76
C ILE A 47 -6.23 9.33 0.21
N LYS A 48 -7.12 9.96 1.00
CA LYS A 48 -8.52 10.24 0.67
C LYS A 48 -9.36 8.99 0.31
N ALA A 49 -9.10 7.86 0.98
CA ALA A 49 -9.89 6.64 0.80
C ALA A 49 -11.35 6.83 1.26
N TYR A 50 -12.27 5.94 0.84
CA TYR A 50 -13.68 6.02 1.23
C TYR A 50 -13.91 5.55 2.66
N SER A 51 -13.27 4.45 3.05
CA SER A 51 -13.47 3.76 4.33
C SER A 51 -12.15 3.34 4.94
N GLU A 52 -12.08 3.29 6.28
CA GLU A 52 -11.00 2.66 7.02
C GLU A 52 -10.90 1.15 6.78
N LYS A 53 -12.00 0.50 6.38
CA LYS A 53 -12.02 -0.92 5.98
C LYS A 53 -11.15 -1.22 4.77
N GLU A 54 -10.84 -0.19 3.98
CA GLU A 54 -9.97 -0.28 2.80
C GLU A 54 -8.47 -0.25 3.16
N ILE A 55 -8.12 0.00 4.43
CA ILE A 55 -6.72 0.11 4.89
C ILE A 55 -6.32 -1.14 5.67
N ILE A 56 -5.33 -1.85 5.17
CA ILE A 56 -4.76 -3.04 5.81
C ILE A 56 -3.35 -2.68 6.29
N PHE A 57 -3.08 -2.82 7.58
CA PHE A 57 -1.72 -2.67 8.08
C PHE A 57 -0.85 -3.84 7.64
N THR A 58 0.38 -3.51 7.23
CA THR A 58 1.40 -4.47 6.80
C THR A 58 2.74 -4.07 7.43
N ARG A 59 3.74 -4.94 7.36
CA ARG A 59 5.09 -4.61 7.83
C ARG A 59 5.79 -3.57 6.93
N ASN A 60 5.41 -3.50 5.67
CA ASN A 60 5.96 -2.60 4.66
C ASN A 60 5.21 -2.75 3.34
N ALA A 61 5.54 -1.92 2.33
CA ALA A 61 4.95 -2.03 1.00
C ALA A 61 5.26 -3.36 0.28
N THR A 62 6.38 -4.00 0.57
CA THR A 62 6.69 -5.32 0.00
C THR A 62 5.64 -6.34 0.42
N GLU A 63 5.24 -6.36 1.69
CA GLU A 63 4.15 -7.23 2.16
C GLU A 63 2.81 -6.82 1.56
N ALA A 64 2.52 -5.51 1.47
CA ALA A 64 1.32 -4.99 0.85
C ALA A 64 1.16 -5.49 -0.61
N ILE A 65 2.22 -5.39 -1.42
CA ILE A 65 2.22 -5.89 -2.80
C ILE A 65 2.11 -7.42 -2.85
N ASN A 66 2.75 -8.14 -1.91
CA ASN A 66 2.58 -9.59 -1.80
C ASN A 66 1.15 -10.00 -1.47
N ILE A 67 0.45 -9.26 -0.61
CA ILE A 67 -0.98 -9.51 -0.33
C ILE A 67 -1.79 -9.34 -1.61
N ALA A 68 -1.61 -8.23 -2.34
CA ALA A 68 -2.30 -8.01 -3.60
C ALA A 68 -1.98 -9.11 -4.62
N ALA A 69 -0.70 -9.42 -4.83
CA ALA A 69 -0.27 -10.41 -5.79
C ALA A 69 -0.78 -11.83 -5.45
N LYS A 70 -0.61 -12.26 -4.20
CA LYS A 70 -0.97 -13.63 -3.81
C LYS A 70 -2.46 -13.81 -3.55
N SER A 71 -3.10 -12.90 -2.79
CA SER A 71 -4.53 -13.05 -2.48
C SER A 71 -5.42 -12.74 -3.68
N TRP A 72 -5.14 -11.64 -4.39
CA TRP A 72 -5.91 -11.32 -5.59
C TRP A 72 -5.38 -12.07 -6.82
N GLY A 73 -4.07 -12.01 -7.08
CA GLY A 73 -3.48 -12.54 -8.31
C GLY A 73 -3.61 -14.04 -8.44
N GLU A 74 -3.25 -14.83 -7.42
CA GLU A 74 -3.37 -16.29 -7.49
C GLU A 74 -4.81 -16.78 -7.70
N LYS A 75 -5.80 -16.04 -7.19
CA LYS A 75 -7.20 -16.38 -7.33
C LYS A 75 -7.79 -16.02 -8.70
N ASN A 76 -7.38 -14.88 -9.27
CA ASN A 76 -8.07 -14.28 -10.42
C ASN A 76 -7.30 -14.41 -11.74
N LEU A 77 -5.98 -14.59 -11.71
CA LEU A 77 -5.17 -14.76 -12.90
C LEU A 77 -5.25 -16.20 -13.42
N GLN A 78 -5.42 -16.33 -14.73
CA GLN A 78 -5.51 -17.61 -15.42
C GLN A 78 -4.33 -17.79 -16.40
N GLU A 79 -4.12 -19.01 -16.88
CA GLU A 79 -3.09 -19.33 -17.87
C GLU A 79 -3.17 -18.38 -19.08
N ASN A 80 -2.01 -17.83 -19.46
CA ASN A 80 -1.84 -16.83 -20.53
C ASN A 80 -2.36 -15.41 -20.23
N ASP A 81 -2.92 -15.13 -19.06
CA ASP A 81 -3.16 -13.76 -18.63
C ASP A 81 -1.84 -13.00 -18.49
N GLU A 82 -1.91 -11.68 -18.54
CA GLU A 82 -0.74 -10.82 -18.53
C GLU A 82 -0.78 -9.82 -17.36
N ILE A 83 0.39 -9.61 -16.77
CA ILE A 83 0.68 -8.62 -15.74
C ILE A 83 1.60 -7.59 -16.39
N LEU A 84 1.21 -6.32 -16.43
CA LEU A 84 2.01 -5.27 -17.07
C LEU A 84 2.68 -4.40 -16.00
N LEU A 85 4.01 -4.40 -16.00
CA LEU A 85 4.89 -3.61 -15.15
C LEU A 85 5.67 -2.61 -15.99
N SER A 86 6.49 -1.76 -15.35
CA SER A 86 7.56 -1.02 -16.04
C SER A 86 8.94 -1.58 -15.70
N ILE A 87 9.94 -1.28 -16.53
CA ILE A 87 11.33 -1.68 -16.24
C ILE A 87 11.95 -0.87 -15.08
N MET A 88 11.31 0.20 -14.61
CA MET A 88 11.79 1.05 -13.52
C MET A 88 11.26 0.62 -12.14
N GLU A 89 10.50 -0.49 -12.08
CA GLU A 89 9.90 -0.94 -10.82
C GLU A 89 10.96 -1.35 -9.79
N HIS A 90 10.65 -1.08 -8.52
CA HIS A 90 11.39 -1.66 -7.40
C HIS A 90 11.16 -3.18 -7.36
N HIS A 91 12.12 -3.96 -6.89
CA HIS A 91 12.02 -5.42 -6.79
C HIS A 91 10.78 -5.89 -6.03
N SER A 92 10.32 -5.13 -5.04
CA SER A 92 9.07 -5.41 -4.32
C SER A 92 7.83 -5.41 -5.22
N ASN A 93 7.88 -4.70 -6.35
CA ASN A 93 6.79 -4.65 -7.34
C ASN A 93 7.10 -5.48 -8.60
N ILE A 94 8.14 -6.29 -8.60
CA ILE A 94 8.48 -7.24 -9.67
C ILE A 94 8.34 -8.68 -9.18
N VAL A 95 9.09 -9.02 -8.14
CA VAL A 95 9.26 -10.42 -7.69
C VAL A 95 7.95 -11.09 -7.27
N PRO A 96 7.03 -10.45 -6.51
CA PRO A 96 5.75 -11.07 -6.17
C PRO A 96 4.92 -11.45 -7.40
N TRP A 97 4.93 -10.59 -8.43
CA TRP A 97 4.21 -10.85 -9.68
C TRP A 97 4.86 -11.96 -10.51
N GLN A 98 6.19 -12.08 -10.51
CA GLN A 98 6.89 -13.20 -11.15
C GLN A 98 6.54 -14.54 -10.49
N ILE A 99 6.50 -14.59 -9.15
CA ILE A 99 6.11 -15.79 -8.38
C ILE A 99 4.69 -16.24 -8.73
N VAL A 100 3.74 -15.28 -8.76
CA VAL A 100 2.35 -15.58 -9.10
C VAL A 100 2.21 -15.97 -10.57
N ALA A 101 2.94 -15.30 -11.46
CA ALA A 101 2.93 -15.61 -12.89
C ALA A 101 3.43 -17.02 -13.17
N GLU A 102 4.50 -17.46 -12.51
CA GLU A 102 5.00 -18.83 -12.61
C GLU A 102 3.95 -19.83 -12.14
N LYS A 103 3.35 -19.62 -10.96
CA LYS A 103 2.33 -20.50 -10.37
C LYS A 103 1.08 -20.63 -11.26
N ASN A 104 0.60 -19.51 -11.79
CA ASN A 104 -0.65 -19.44 -12.57
C ASN A 104 -0.42 -19.55 -14.08
N LYS A 105 0.84 -19.76 -14.54
CA LYS A 105 1.22 -19.80 -15.96
C LYS A 105 0.84 -18.52 -16.73
N CYS A 106 0.95 -17.38 -16.05
CA CYS A 106 0.74 -16.06 -16.62
C CYS A 106 2.05 -15.49 -17.20
N LYS A 107 1.97 -14.31 -17.82
CA LYS A 107 3.12 -13.60 -18.38
C LYS A 107 3.30 -12.27 -17.71
N VAL A 108 4.53 -11.98 -17.25
CA VAL A 108 4.91 -10.63 -16.82
C VAL A 108 5.51 -9.90 -18.01
N LYS A 109 4.96 -8.73 -18.34
CA LYS A 109 5.44 -7.83 -19.38
C LYS A 109 5.96 -6.54 -18.77
N PHE A 110 6.93 -5.93 -19.41
CA PHE A 110 7.57 -4.72 -18.95
C PHE A 110 7.47 -3.62 -20.01
N ALA A 111 6.81 -2.53 -19.69
CA ALA A 111 6.86 -1.30 -20.49
C ALA A 111 8.25 -0.68 -20.35
N LYS A 112 8.77 -0.17 -21.46
CA LYS A 112 10.08 0.46 -21.54
C LYS A 112 10.06 1.89 -20.98
N ILE A 113 11.24 2.44 -20.83
CA ILE A 113 11.46 3.87 -20.57
C ILE A 113 12.15 4.49 -21.77
N THR A 114 11.97 5.79 -21.95
CA THR A 114 12.68 6.60 -22.94
C THR A 114 14.15 6.82 -22.53
N ASN A 115 14.95 7.40 -23.41
CA ASN A 115 16.33 7.78 -23.09
C ASN A 115 16.42 8.82 -21.96
N ASP A 116 15.34 9.59 -21.73
CA ASP A 116 15.26 10.58 -20.65
C ASP A 116 14.82 9.96 -19.32
N GLY A 117 14.65 8.63 -19.25
CA GLY A 117 14.30 7.89 -18.02
C GLY A 117 12.83 8.00 -17.62
N ILE A 118 11.94 8.43 -18.51
CA ILE A 118 10.48 8.47 -18.26
C ILE A 118 9.80 7.25 -18.90
N LEU A 119 8.61 6.88 -18.40
CA LEU A 119 7.83 5.79 -18.97
C LEU A 119 7.51 6.06 -20.46
N ASP A 120 7.82 5.11 -21.33
CA ASP A 120 7.41 5.13 -22.72
C ASP A 120 5.92 4.75 -22.82
N ILE A 121 5.07 5.77 -22.93
CA ILE A 121 3.61 5.61 -22.99
C ILE A 121 3.17 4.87 -24.25
N GLU A 122 3.86 5.03 -25.37
CA GLU A 122 3.52 4.31 -26.61
C GLU A 122 3.88 2.83 -26.50
N ASP A 123 5.03 2.48 -25.91
CA ASP A 123 5.39 1.09 -25.62
C ASP A 123 4.44 0.48 -24.60
N PHE A 124 3.99 1.26 -23.59
CA PHE A 124 2.97 0.83 -22.63
C PHE A 124 1.65 0.51 -23.35
N LYS A 125 1.13 1.41 -24.17
CA LYS A 125 -0.11 1.20 -24.95
C LYS A 125 -0.02 -0.04 -25.85
N ASN A 126 1.11 -0.23 -26.53
CA ASN A 126 1.34 -1.37 -27.40
C ASN A 126 1.37 -2.72 -26.65
N LYS A 127 1.72 -2.72 -25.35
CA LYS A 127 1.75 -3.91 -24.52
C LYS A 127 0.45 -4.20 -23.80
N LEU A 128 -0.37 -3.17 -23.58
CA LEU A 128 -1.69 -3.30 -22.98
C LEU A 128 -2.66 -3.98 -23.96
N ASN A 129 -3.29 -5.08 -23.55
CA ASN A 129 -4.24 -5.83 -24.39
C ASN A 129 -5.25 -6.60 -23.51
N GLN A 130 -6.23 -7.26 -24.12
CA GLN A 130 -7.33 -7.97 -23.46
C GLN A 130 -6.90 -9.06 -22.45
N ARG A 131 -5.68 -9.56 -22.55
CA ARG A 131 -5.09 -10.50 -21.59
C ARG A 131 -4.46 -9.80 -20.39
N THR A 132 -4.18 -8.51 -20.48
CA THR A 132 -3.66 -7.73 -19.33
C THR A 132 -4.75 -7.59 -18.28
N LYS A 133 -4.58 -8.22 -17.12
CA LYS A 133 -5.55 -8.21 -16.02
C LYS A 133 -5.19 -7.19 -14.94
N ILE A 134 -3.90 -6.91 -14.79
CA ILE A 134 -3.42 -5.93 -13.83
C ILE A 134 -2.22 -5.17 -14.41
N VAL A 135 -2.20 -3.88 -14.14
CA VAL A 135 -1.07 -2.97 -14.33
C VAL A 135 -0.55 -2.63 -12.96
N SER A 136 0.73 -2.85 -12.69
CA SER A 136 1.34 -2.53 -11.39
C SER A 136 2.55 -1.64 -11.60
N LEU A 137 2.46 -0.37 -11.17
CA LEU A 137 3.46 0.65 -11.49
C LEU A 137 3.85 1.49 -10.27
N VAL A 138 5.11 1.90 -10.26
CA VAL A 138 5.62 2.90 -9.33
C VAL A 138 5.11 4.30 -9.71
N HIS A 139 4.69 5.09 -8.72
CA HIS A 139 4.26 6.47 -8.96
C HIS A 139 5.45 7.40 -9.20
N ILE A 140 6.41 7.41 -8.26
CA ILE A 140 7.69 8.11 -8.40
C ILE A 140 8.81 7.09 -8.29
N SER A 141 9.67 7.03 -9.30
CA SER A 141 10.78 6.08 -9.32
C SER A 141 11.79 6.39 -8.22
N ASN A 142 12.15 5.38 -7.42
CA ASN A 142 13.18 5.51 -6.40
C ASN A 142 14.61 5.65 -6.96
N THR A 143 14.81 5.32 -8.21
CA THR A 143 16.12 5.34 -8.90
C THR A 143 16.24 6.54 -9.82
N LEU A 144 15.19 6.84 -10.60
CA LEU A 144 15.21 7.86 -11.64
C LEU A 144 14.60 9.20 -11.17
N GLY A 145 13.80 9.19 -10.08
CA GLY A 145 13.12 10.38 -9.57
C GLY A 145 11.96 10.89 -10.45
N CYS A 146 11.73 10.29 -11.61
CA CYS A 146 10.63 10.69 -12.50
C CYS A 146 9.27 10.32 -11.90
N CYS A 147 8.26 11.15 -12.14
CA CYS A 147 6.87 10.92 -11.76
C CYS A 147 6.10 10.39 -12.96
N ASN A 148 5.49 9.21 -12.83
CA ASN A 148 4.68 8.61 -13.88
C ASN A 148 3.29 9.26 -13.98
N PRO A 149 2.71 9.41 -15.17
CA PRO A 149 1.39 10.02 -15.40
C PRO A 149 0.27 9.02 -15.05
N ILE A 150 0.08 8.76 -13.74
CA ILE A 150 -0.80 7.68 -13.24
C ILE A 150 -2.25 7.86 -13.70
N LYS A 151 -2.78 9.08 -13.79
CA LYS A 151 -4.13 9.32 -14.31
C LYS A 151 -4.33 8.81 -15.74
N GLU A 152 -3.39 9.11 -16.63
CA GLU A 152 -3.44 8.64 -18.04
C GLU A 152 -3.32 7.11 -18.07
N ILE A 153 -2.35 6.56 -17.36
CA ILE A 153 -2.12 5.12 -17.28
C ILE A 153 -3.34 4.39 -16.74
N THR A 154 -3.94 4.90 -15.67
CA THR A 154 -5.15 4.31 -15.08
C THR A 154 -6.32 4.35 -16.06
N GLN A 155 -6.51 5.47 -16.77
CA GLN A 155 -7.57 5.56 -17.78
C GLN A 155 -7.40 4.51 -18.89
N LEU A 156 -6.17 4.33 -19.39
CA LEU A 156 -5.84 3.31 -20.39
C LEU A 156 -6.12 1.90 -19.86
N ALA A 157 -5.64 1.60 -18.65
CA ALA A 157 -5.83 0.30 -18.00
C ALA A 157 -7.32 0.00 -17.77
N LYS A 158 -8.10 0.97 -17.27
CA LYS A 158 -9.54 0.82 -17.05
C LYS A 158 -10.33 0.61 -18.33
N ASN A 159 -9.99 1.33 -19.40
CA ASN A 159 -10.60 1.14 -20.72
C ASN A 159 -10.33 -0.27 -21.27
N ASN A 160 -9.24 -0.90 -20.87
CA ASN A 160 -8.88 -2.26 -21.20
C ASN A 160 -9.52 -3.31 -20.26
N GLY A 161 -10.16 -2.91 -19.16
CA GLY A 161 -10.69 -3.78 -18.12
C GLY A 161 -9.65 -4.31 -17.13
N SER A 162 -8.46 -3.69 -17.07
CA SER A 162 -7.37 -4.06 -16.17
C SER A 162 -7.48 -3.33 -14.83
N LEU A 163 -7.10 -4.00 -13.73
CA LEU A 163 -6.90 -3.35 -12.44
C LEU A 163 -5.54 -2.61 -12.40
N VAL A 164 -5.44 -1.63 -11.50
CA VAL A 164 -4.21 -0.84 -11.31
C VAL A 164 -3.75 -0.90 -9.86
N LEU A 165 -2.51 -1.35 -9.66
CA LEU A 165 -1.79 -1.25 -8.40
C LEU A 165 -0.74 -0.14 -8.51
N LEU A 166 -0.73 0.76 -7.53
CA LEU A 166 0.23 1.85 -7.42
C LEU A 166 1.22 1.58 -6.28
N ASP A 167 2.51 1.42 -6.61
CA ASP A 167 3.58 1.56 -5.61
C ASP A 167 3.80 3.05 -5.33
N ALA A 168 3.26 3.50 -4.22
CA ALA A 168 3.32 4.90 -3.79
C ALA A 168 4.42 5.17 -2.75
N CYS A 169 5.38 4.25 -2.58
CA CYS A 169 6.41 4.34 -1.55
C CYS A 169 7.18 5.65 -1.56
N GLN A 170 7.50 6.18 -2.72
CA GLN A 170 8.17 7.47 -2.82
C GLN A 170 7.17 8.62 -2.84
N SER A 171 6.10 8.51 -3.60
CA SER A 171 5.18 9.62 -3.82
C SER A 171 4.45 10.12 -2.58
N LEU A 172 4.07 9.24 -1.66
CA LEU A 172 3.31 9.59 -0.46
C LEU A 172 3.98 10.64 0.44
N ALA A 173 5.32 10.73 0.45
CA ALA A 173 6.02 11.72 1.24
C ALA A 173 6.25 13.05 0.50
N HIS A 174 6.08 13.06 -0.83
CA HIS A 174 6.51 14.15 -1.70
C HIS A 174 5.36 14.81 -2.46
N THR A 175 4.26 14.09 -2.71
CA THR A 175 3.11 14.63 -3.45
C THR A 175 1.79 14.12 -2.87
N GLU A 176 0.73 14.84 -3.16
CA GLU A 176 -0.62 14.40 -2.81
C GLU A 176 -1.00 13.16 -3.64
N VAL A 177 -1.50 12.13 -2.96
CA VAL A 177 -2.01 10.91 -3.58
C VAL A 177 -3.47 10.74 -3.19
N ASP A 178 -4.36 10.99 -4.14
CA ASP A 178 -5.81 10.85 -3.98
C ASP A 178 -6.25 9.59 -4.73
N VAL A 179 -6.56 8.51 -4.00
CA VAL A 179 -6.92 7.22 -4.60
C VAL A 179 -8.21 7.26 -5.40
N LYS A 180 -9.11 8.22 -5.08
CA LYS A 180 -10.37 8.41 -5.79
C LYS A 180 -10.14 9.10 -7.12
N ASP A 181 -9.37 10.21 -7.09
CA ASP A 181 -9.04 10.99 -8.27
C ASP A 181 -8.19 10.20 -9.26
N LEU A 182 -7.24 9.40 -8.75
CA LEU A 182 -6.40 8.51 -9.56
C LEU A 182 -7.16 7.28 -10.07
N ASN A 183 -8.34 6.95 -9.50
CA ASN A 183 -9.19 5.81 -9.87
C ASN A 183 -8.45 4.45 -9.90
N ILE A 184 -7.44 4.29 -9.06
CA ILE A 184 -6.67 3.05 -8.89
C ILE A 184 -7.44 2.01 -8.07
N ASP A 185 -6.94 0.77 -8.01
CA ASP A 185 -7.57 -0.34 -7.30
C ASP A 185 -6.79 -0.80 -6.07
N PHE A 186 -5.47 -0.66 -6.10
CA PHE A 186 -4.57 -0.96 -5.00
C PHE A 186 -3.53 0.14 -4.85
N LEU A 187 -3.10 0.37 -3.61
CA LEU A 187 -1.97 1.24 -3.30
C LEU A 187 -1.13 0.62 -2.18
N ALA A 188 0.20 0.59 -2.38
CA ALA A 188 1.14 0.14 -1.36
C ALA A 188 1.98 1.31 -0.82
N GLY A 189 2.10 1.39 0.50
CA GLY A 189 2.89 2.40 1.19
C GLY A 189 3.77 1.83 2.31
N SER A 190 4.92 2.47 2.58
CA SER A 190 5.85 2.10 3.65
C SER A 190 6.05 3.24 4.63
N GLY A 191 5.80 3.01 5.92
CA GLY A 191 5.88 4.03 6.96
C GLY A 191 7.27 4.67 7.10
N HIS A 192 8.34 3.89 6.96
CA HIS A 192 9.70 4.41 7.10
C HIS A 192 10.10 5.47 6.06
N LYS A 193 9.41 5.53 4.92
CA LYS A 193 9.58 6.57 3.89
C LYS A 193 8.70 7.80 4.15
N LEU A 194 7.68 7.65 4.99
CA LEU A 194 6.76 8.70 5.44
C LEU A 194 7.17 9.34 6.77
N CYS A 195 8.45 9.49 7.06
CA CYS A 195 8.96 9.94 8.36
C CYS A 195 8.55 9.03 9.55
N GLY A 196 7.81 7.97 9.33
CA GLY A 196 7.33 7.00 10.30
C GLY A 196 8.36 5.94 10.67
N PRO A 197 8.03 5.03 11.60
CA PRO A 197 8.93 3.95 12.01
C PRO A 197 9.12 2.90 10.91
N THR A 198 10.10 2.03 11.09
CA THR A 198 10.23 0.77 10.35
C THR A 198 9.20 -0.24 10.87
N GLY A 199 8.98 -1.33 10.15
CA GLY A 199 8.09 -2.41 10.59
C GLY A 199 6.59 -2.13 10.40
N ILE A 200 6.23 -1.01 9.78
CA ILE A 200 4.86 -0.63 9.45
C ILE A 200 4.77 -0.12 8.02
N GLY A 201 3.73 -0.52 7.33
CA GLY A 201 3.28 -0.06 6.04
C GLY A 201 1.79 -0.31 5.91
N PHE A 202 1.26 -0.15 4.74
CA PHE A 202 -0.15 -0.44 4.49
C PHE A 202 -0.40 -0.81 3.03
N LEU A 203 -1.44 -1.61 2.85
CA LEU A 203 -2.14 -1.81 1.60
C LEU A 203 -3.46 -1.05 1.69
N TRP A 204 -3.75 -0.25 0.70
CA TRP A 204 -5.11 0.20 0.42
C TRP A 204 -5.65 -0.54 -0.80
N SER A 205 -6.90 -0.92 -0.75
CA SER A 205 -7.66 -1.38 -1.91
C SER A 205 -9.14 -1.11 -1.72
N ARG A 206 -9.88 -1.07 -2.82
CA ARG A 206 -11.35 -0.92 -2.79
C ARG A 206 -11.99 -2.03 -1.98
N GLU A 207 -12.99 -1.69 -1.16
CA GLU A 207 -13.69 -2.61 -0.27
C GLU A 207 -14.24 -3.82 -1.06
N GLU A 208 -14.85 -3.59 -2.23
CA GLU A 208 -15.41 -4.65 -3.08
C GLU A 208 -14.37 -5.63 -3.66
N ILE A 209 -13.11 -5.22 -3.74
CA ILE A 209 -11.99 -6.09 -4.14
C ILE A 209 -11.52 -6.90 -2.94
N LEU A 210 -11.25 -6.23 -1.81
CA LEU A 210 -10.80 -6.86 -0.57
C LEU A 210 -11.78 -7.92 -0.08
N ASP A 211 -13.07 -7.64 -0.18
CA ASP A 211 -14.12 -8.56 0.25
C ASP A 211 -14.05 -9.91 -0.47
N LYS A 212 -13.72 -9.89 -1.75
CA LYS A 212 -13.58 -11.08 -2.60
C LYS A 212 -12.23 -11.78 -2.48
N MET A 213 -11.21 -11.14 -1.92
CA MET A 213 -9.87 -11.71 -1.78
C MET A 213 -9.82 -12.68 -0.59
N PRO A 214 -9.17 -13.86 -0.72
CA PRO A 214 -8.86 -14.69 0.44
C PRO A 214 -7.80 -14.01 1.32
N PRO A 215 -7.74 -14.31 2.63
CA PRO A 215 -6.63 -13.88 3.47
C PRO A 215 -5.31 -14.52 3.00
N LEU A 216 -4.18 -13.82 3.18
CA LEU A 216 -2.85 -14.38 2.88
C LEU A 216 -2.30 -15.18 4.06
N PHE A 217 -2.48 -14.67 5.27
CA PHE A 217 -2.02 -15.30 6.50
C PHE A 217 -3.20 -15.80 7.31
N GLY A 218 -3.04 -16.95 7.97
CA GLY A 218 -4.02 -17.50 8.90
C GLY A 218 -3.48 -17.46 10.33
N GLY A 219 -4.35 -17.18 11.29
CA GLY A 219 -4.00 -17.14 12.71
C GLY A 219 -5.06 -16.49 13.57
N GLY A 220 -4.67 -16.01 14.74
CA GLY A 220 -5.54 -15.22 15.61
C GLY A 220 -5.86 -13.86 15.01
N GLU A 221 -6.81 -13.15 15.53
CA GLU A 221 -7.35 -11.82 15.15
C GLU A 221 -8.17 -11.84 13.86
N MET A 222 -7.72 -12.55 12.81
CA MET A 222 -8.28 -12.50 11.46
C MET A 222 -9.44 -13.49 11.22
N ILE A 223 -9.83 -14.25 12.22
CA ILE A 223 -10.89 -15.26 12.18
C ILE A 223 -12.16 -14.76 12.88
N GLN A 224 -13.32 -15.23 12.41
CA GLN A 224 -14.61 -15.07 13.08
C GLN A 224 -14.90 -16.34 13.92
N ASP A 225 -14.98 -17.49 13.24
CA ASP A 225 -15.22 -18.78 13.88
C ASP A 225 -14.15 -19.80 13.44
N VAL A 226 -13.82 -20.72 14.35
CA VAL A 226 -12.90 -21.83 14.10
C VAL A 226 -13.59 -23.14 14.40
N PHE A 227 -13.70 -24.00 13.40
CA PHE A 227 -14.23 -25.36 13.51
C PHE A 227 -13.12 -26.36 13.18
N GLU A 228 -13.32 -27.63 13.46
CA GLU A 228 -12.33 -28.69 13.19
C GLU A 228 -11.98 -28.78 11.69
N GLU A 229 -12.97 -28.63 10.82
CA GLU A 229 -12.80 -28.79 9.37
C GLU A 229 -12.58 -27.48 8.61
N LYS A 230 -13.04 -26.34 9.13
CA LYS A 230 -12.96 -25.04 8.46
C LYS A 230 -13.02 -23.88 9.43
N SER A 231 -12.58 -22.73 8.97
CA SER A 231 -12.72 -21.47 9.70
C SER A 231 -13.43 -20.43 8.84
N THR A 232 -14.03 -19.44 9.49
CA THR A 232 -14.55 -18.23 8.84
C THR A 232 -13.69 -17.03 9.20
N TRP A 233 -13.73 -16.02 8.36
CA TRP A 233 -12.86 -14.87 8.45
C TRP A 233 -13.57 -13.69 9.12
N ALA A 234 -12.84 -12.90 9.86
CA ALA A 234 -13.30 -11.62 10.38
C ALA A 234 -13.67 -10.66 9.24
N ASP A 235 -14.43 -9.63 9.59
CA ASP A 235 -14.72 -8.52 8.66
C ASP A 235 -13.47 -7.74 8.26
N LEU A 236 -13.58 -6.95 7.18
CA LEU A 236 -12.53 -6.02 6.77
C LEU A 236 -12.30 -4.93 7.83
N PRO A 237 -11.07 -4.54 8.04
CA PRO A 237 -9.82 -4.99 7.42
C PRO A 237 -9.18 -6.20 8.10
N HIS A 238 -9.72 -6.65 9.24
CA HIS A 238 -9.08 -7.60 10.16
C HIS A 238 -8.79 -8.97 9.53
N LYS A 239 -9.57 -9.40 8.55
CA LYS A 239 -9.29 -10.67 7.85
C LYS A 239 -7.91 -10.75 7.19
N PHE A 240 -7.22 -9.63 7.00
CA PHE A 240 -5.86 -9.58 6.45
C PHE A 240 -4.77 -9.33 7.49
N GLU A 241 -5.16 -9.11 8.77
CA GLU A 241 -4.27 -8.71 9.85
C GLU A 241 -4.14 -9.83 10.89
N ALA A 242 -3.42 -10.91 10.53
CA ALA A 242 -3.24 -12.07 11.40
C ALA A 242 -2.21 -11.81 12.51
N GLY A 243 -2.59 -12.15 13.75
CA GLY A 243 -1.73 -12.02 14.93
C GLY A 243 -1.74 -10.63 15.54
N THR A 244 -1.08 -10.47 16.70
CA THR A 244 -0.98 -9.16 17.36
C THR A 244 -0.29 -8.15 16.43
N PRO A 245 -0.93 -7.00 16.11
CA PRO A 245 -0.40 -6.06 15.15
C PRO A 245 0.74 -5.19 15.72
N ALA A 246 1.42 -4.47 14.85
CA ALA A 246 2.45 -3.49 15.18
C ALA A 246 1.82 -2.18 15.71
N ILE A 247 1.30 -2.21 16.95
CA ILE A 247 0.48 -1.15 17.54
C ILE A 247 1.28 0.16 17.69
N ALA A 248 2.45 0.09 18.32
CA ALA A 248 3.31 1.25 18.54
C ALA A 248 3.76 1.90 17.22
N GLU A 249 4.05 1.07 16.22
CA GLU A 249 4.47 1.51 14.90
C GLU A 249 3.31 2.18 14.13
N ALA A 250 2.09 1.65 14.24
CA ALA A 250 0.91 2.27 13.64
C ALA A 250 0.63 3.65 14.25
N ILE A 251 0.68 3.76 15.57
CA ILE A 251 0.55 5.04 16.31
C ILE A 251 1.67 6.01 15.90
N GLY A 252 2.91 5.51 15.78
CA GLY A 252 4.04 6.30 15.30
C GLY A 252 3.89 6.77 13.86
N LEU A 253 3.30 5.96 12.98
CA LEU A 253 2.98 6.33 11.59
C LEU A 253 1.91 7.43 11.56
N SER A 254 0.86 7.34 12.37
CA SER A 254 -0.15 8.40 12.50
C SER A 254 0.49 9.74 12.87
N GLU A 255 1.39 9.77 13.85
CA GLU A 255 2.10 11.00 14.22
C GLU A 255 3.03 11.52 13.11
N ALA A 256 3.61 10.61 12.32
CA ALA A 256 4.41 10.98 11.15
C ALA A 256 3.55 11.65 10.06
N LEU A 257 2.35 11.14 9.78
CA LEU A 257 1.41 11.77 8.85
C LEU A 257 0.96 13.15 9.34
N LYS A 258 0.69 13.31 10.64
CA LYS A 258 0.41 14.62 11.24
C LYS A 258 1.58 15.59 11.07
N TYR A 259 2.80 15.09 11.18
CA TYR A 259 4.00 15.90 10.96
C TYR A 259 4.11 16.38 9.51
N ILE A 260 3.94 15.50 8.52
CA ILE A 260 3.98 15.86 7.10
C ILE A 260 2.86 16.87 6.78
N ASN A 261 1.64 16.64 7.28
CA ASN A 261 0.50 17.55 7.09
C ASN A 261 0.77 18.94 7.66
N ARG A 262 1.45 19.05 8.81
CA ARG A 262 1.84 20.37 9.39
C ARG A 262 2.87 21.10 8.54
N LEU A 263 3.80 20.41 7.92
CA LEU A 263 4.75 20.99 6.97
C LEU A 263 4.04 21.41 5.67
N GLY A 264 3.09 20.60 5.22
CA GLY A 264 2.38 20.73 3.96
C GLY A 264 3.18 20.20 2.77
N LEU A 265 2.60 19.29 2.01
CA LEU A 265 3.25 18.66 0.85
C LEU A 265 3.72 19.70 -0.20
N ASN A 266 2.96 20.77 -0.42
CA ASN A 266 3.36 21.84 -1.33
C ASN A 266 4.67 22.53 -0.90
N ASN A 267 4.86 22.71 0.41
CA ASN A 267 6.10 23.31 0.94
C ASN A 267 7.26 22.33 0.80
N ILE A 268 7.02 21.02 1.02
CA ILE A 268 8.03 19.98 0.84
C ILE A 268 8.48 19.96 -0.62
N GLN A 269 7.54 19.89 -1.58
CA GLN A 269 7.84 19.90 -3.02
C GLN A 269 8.65 21.13 -3.44
N LYS A 270 8.23 22.31 -2.96
CA LYS A 270 8.93 23.57 -3.27
C LYS A 270 10.37 23.53 -2.79
N TYR A 271 10.59 23.11 -1.55
CA TYR A 271 11.92 23.02 -0.97
C TYR A 271 12.80 21.99 -1.67
N GLU A 272 12.26 20.81 -1.99
CA GLU A 272 12.99 19.77 -2.72
C GLU A 272 13.36 20.22 -4.13
N LYS A 273 12.47 20.96 -4.81
CA LYS A 273 12.76 21.53 -6.11
C LYS A 273 13.91 22.56 -6.03
N GLU A 274 13.89 23.47 -5.04
CA GLU A 274 14.95 24.44 -4.83
C GLU A 274 16.30 23.75 -4.56
N LEU A 275 16.32 22.65 -3.79
CA LEU A 275 17.52 21.86 -3.54
C LEU A 275 18.04 21.16 -4.82
N THR A 276 17.15 20.62 -5.62
CA THR A 276 17.48 19.93 -6.87
C THR A 276 18.07 20.91 -7.90
N GLU A 277 17.52 22.12 -7.97
CA GLU A 277 18.04 23.18 -8.85
C GLU A 277 19.41 23.73 -8.39
N TYR A 278 19.70 23.63 -7.10
CA TYR A 278 20.99 24.06 -6.52
C TYR A 278 22.12 23.03 -6.77
N LEU A 279 21.81 21.74 -6.87
CA LEU A 279 22.76 20.65 -7.11
C LEU A 279 23.15 20.54 -8.59
#